data_fd5c465aa751c6e9eab41ad325dce8fc
#
_entry.id   fd5c465aa751c6e9eab41ad325dce8fc
#
_cell.length_a   1.000
_cell.length_b   1.000
_cell.length_c   1.000
_cell.angle_alpha   90.00
_cell.angle_beta   90.00
_cell.angle_gamma   90.00
#
_symmetry.space_group_name_H-M   'P 1'
#
loop_
_entity.id
_entity.type
_entity.pdbx_description
1 polymer ?
#
loop_
_entity_poly.entity_id
_entity_poly.type
_entity_poly.pdbx_seq_one_letter_code
_entity_poly.pdbx_strand_id
1 'polypeptide(L)'
;MEEIIGGLEGLNICKGVFRGYALYITNERVIGAKMKSRGKELFKFLMGWRGSVRGNLRPLEWRGESLKVSRLSAEETSTLLEDIRGRIDFEVKKQEIEKVELKKPGTFRAGHVKIKARGGEHKVLIVAGAREEYEYLKGLFKEFCPEKVEVVE
;
A
#
# COMPACT_ATOMS: atom_id res chain seq x y z
N MET A 1 2.45 -5.65 18.84
CA MET A 1 2.87 -4.39 18.26
C MET A 1 2.57 -4.33 16.78
N GLU A 2 2.10 -3.20 16.33
CA GLU A 2 1.77 -3.05 14.92
C GLU A 2 3.03 -2.85 14.08
N GLU A 3 3.13 -3.62 13.00
CA GLU A 3 4.26 -3.52 12.07
C GLU A 3 3.75 -3.56 10.65
N ILE A 4 4.26 -2.66 9.81
CA ILE A 4 3.92 -2.68 8.39
C ILE A 4 4.60 -3.88 7.74
N ILE A 5 3.80 -4.69 7.06
CA ILE A 5 4.34 -5.82 6.29
C ILE A 5 4.68 -5.40 4.87
N GLY A 6 4.10 -4.32 4.41
CA GLY A 6 4.43 -3.75 3.11
C GLY A 6 3.51 -2.63 2.72
N GLY A 7 3.82 -1.97 1.63
CA GLY A 7 2.99 -0.90 1.12
C GLY A 7 3.46 -0.41 -0.23
N LEU A 8 2.65 0.42 -0.84
CA LEU A 8 2.93 0.98 -2.15
C LEU A 8 2.39 2.40 -2.20
N GLU A 9 3.20 3.32 -2.70
CA GLU A 9 2.80 4.71 -2.87
C GLU A 9 3.26 5.19 -4.23
N GLY A 10 2.38 5.83 -4.98
CA GLY A 10 2.79 6.34 -6.27
C GLY A 10 1.63 6.72 -7.17
N LEU A 11 1.99 7.17 -8.38
CA LEU A 11 1.02 7.59 -9.38
C LEU A 11 0.37 6.41 -10.10
N ASN A 12 0.91 5.22 -9.93
CA ASN A 12 0.36 4.02 -10.55
C ASN A 12 -0.81 3.43 -9.79
N ILE A 13 -1.15 3.97 -8.64
CA ILE A 13 -2.37 3.61 -7.92
C ILE A 13 -3.19 4.86 -7.68
N CYS A 14 -4.51 4.73 -7.81
CA CYS A 14 -5.43 5.86 -7.75
C CYS A 14 -6.69 5.47 -7.01
N LYS A 15 -7.34 6.43 -6.40
CA LYS A 15 -8.65 6.21 -5.78
C LYS A 15 -9.56 7.40 -6.07
N GLY A 16 -10.64 7.13 -6.80
CA GLY A 16 -11.58 8.18 -7.18
C GLY A 16 -10.89 9.27 -7.99
N VAL A 17 -10.94 10.50 -7.51
CA VAL A 17 -10.29 11.64 -8.18
C VAL A 17 -8.83 11.81 -7.77
N PHE A 18 -8.37 11.02 -6.80
CA PHE A 18 -6.99 11.12 -6.33
C PHE A 18 -6.06 10.35 -7.25
N ARG A 19 -5.30 11.07 -8.03
CA ARG A 19 -4.26 10.50 -8.88
C ARG A 19 -2.99 10.43 -8.04
N GLY A 20 -2.59 9.22 -7.75
CA GLY A 20 -1.53 9.01 -6.80
C GLY A 20 -2.11 8.73 -5.43
N TYR A 21 -1.77 7.59 -4.89
CA TYR A 21 -2.37 7.11 -3.67
C TYR A 21 -1.38 6.21 -2.95
N ALA A 22 -1.57 6.01 -1.67
CA ALA A 22 -0.73 5.14 -0.88
C ALA A 22 -1.58 4.07 -0.22
N LEU A 23 -1.07 2.84 -0.23
CA LEU A 23 -1.71 1.71 0.41
C LEU A 23 -0.69 1.02 1.29
N TYR A 24 -0.96 0.98 2.58
CA TYR A 24 -0.08 0.31 3.52
C TYR A 24 -0.82 -0.82 4.21
N ILE A 25 -0.14 -1.93 4.38
CA ILE A 25 -0.71 -3.12 5.03
C ILE A 25 0.16 -3.43 6.23
N THR A 26 -0.46 -3.43 7.41
CA THR A 26 0.21 -3.80 8.63
C THR A 26 -0.22 -5.21 9.02
N ASN A 27 0.29 -5.70 10.13
CA ASN A 27 -0.18 -6.99 10.65
C ASN A 27 -1.58 -6.89 11.27
N GLU A 28 -2.15 -5.67 11.36
CA GLU A 28 -3.45 -5.45 12.01
C GLU A 28 -4.51 -4.83 11.09
N ARG A 29 -4.11 -4.06 10.08
CA ARG A 29 -5.06 -3.30 9.27
C ARG A 29 -4.50 -2.92 7.91
N VAL A 30 -5.41 -2.48 7.03
CA VAL A 30 -5.07 -1.89 5.75
C VAL A 30 -5.35 -0.40 5.83
N ILE A 31 -4.42 0.42 5.39
CA ILE A 31 -4.53 1.86 5.44
C ILE A 31 -4.39 2.44 4.04
N GLY A 32 -5.37 3.22 3.63
CA GLY A 32 -5.28 4.00 2.40
C GLY A 32 -5.04 5.45 2.74
N ALA A 33 -4.10 6.08 2.07
CA ALA A 33 -3.73 7.45 2.35
C ALA A 33 -3.50 8.24 1.07
N LYS A 34 -3.74 9.54 1.13
CA LYS A 34 -3.48 10.44 0.02
C LYS A 34 -1.99 10.74 -0.05
N MET A 35 -1.46 10.86 -1.25
CA MET A 35 -0.08 11.27 -1.43
C MET A 35 0.07 12.75 -1.16
N LYS A 36 1.11 13.10 -0.41
CA LYS A 36 1.42 14.48 -0.13
C LYS A 36 2.25 15.08 -1.27
N SER A 37 3.24 14.36 -1.74
CA SER A 37 4.22 14.88 -2.67
C SER A 37 4.80 13.77 -3.54
N ARG A 38 3.95 13.09 -4.27
CA ARG A 38 4.35 12.04 -5.22
C ARG A 38 5.36 11.04 -4.68
N GLY A 39 5.36 10.83 -3.39
CA GLY A 39 6.24 9.86 -2.75
C GLY A 39 7.65 10.35 -2.48
N LYS A 40 8.07 11.48 -3.05
CA LYS A 40 9.43 11.97 -2.86
C LYS A 40 9.73 12.34 -1.43
N GLU A 41 8.80 12.99 -0.75
CA GLU A 41 9.00 13.37 0.64
C GLU A 41 9.08 12.15 1.53
N LEU A 42 8.21 11.16 1.31
CA LEU A 42 8.26 9.93 2.06
C LEU A 42 9.57 9.20 1.83
N PHE A 43 10.03 9.15 0.57
CA PHE A 43 11.29 8.54 0.22
C PHE A 43 12.45 9.22 0.97
N LYS A 44 12.52 10.54 0.92
CA LYS A 44 13.56 11.29 1.62
C LYS A 44 13.50 11.08 3.12
N PHE A 45 12.30 11.10 3.67
CA PHE A 45 12.09 10.92 5.09
C PHE A 45 12.61 9.56 5.56
N LEU A 46 12.19 8.49 4.88
CA LEU A 46 12.60 7.14 5.26
C LEU A 46 14.06 6.87 4.95
N MET A 47 14.58 7.41 3.86
CA MET A 47 16.00 7.27 3.53
C MET A 47 16.88 8.01 4.52
N GLY A 48 16.47 9.20 4.93
CA GLY A 48 17.19 9.96 5.94
C GLY A 48 17.23 9.24 7.26
N TRP A 49 16.10 8.68 7.66
CA TRP A 49 16.01 7.92 8.89
C TRP A 49 16.81 6.61 8.79
N ARG A 50 16.66 5.90 7.67
CA ARG A 50 17.38 4.65 7.45
C ARG A 50 18.86 4.84 7.22
N GLY A 51 19.27 6.01 6.83
CA GLY A 51 20.68 6.33 6.65
C GLY A 51 21.50 6.17 7.92
N SER A 52 20.84 6.24 9.08
CA SER A 52 21.49 6.06 10.35
C SER A 52 21.47 4.60 10.81
N VAL A 53 20.71 3.74 10.11
CA VAL A 53 20.59 2.33 10.45
C VAL A 53 21.47 1.53 9.50
N ARG A 54 22.39 0.80 10.05
CA ARG A 54 23.23 -0.04 9.24
C ARG A 54 22.50 -1.26 8.77
N GLY A 55 22.75 -1.65 7.56
CA GLY A 55 22.26 -2.89 7.09
C GLY A 55 22.02 -2.88 5.61
N ASN A 56 21.88 -4.06 5.07
CA ASN A 56 21.60 -4.24 3.66
C ASN A 56 20.11 -4.17 3.38
N LEU A 57 19.33 -3.81 4.38
CA LEU A 57 17.90 -3.72 4.25
C LEU A 57 17.52 -2.48 3.46
N ARG A 58 16.77 -2.69 2.40
CA ARG A 58 16.25 -1.59 1.60
C ARG A 58 14.73 -1.65 1.67
N PRO A 59 14.15 -1.06 2.73
CA PRO A 59 12.69 -1.09 2.87
C PRO A 59 11.98 -0.24 1.85
N LEU A 60 12.73 0.60 1.13
CA LEU A 60 12.18 1.46 0.09
C LEU A 60 12.82 1.15 -1.24
N GLU A 61 12.01 1.06 -2.26
CA GLU A 61 12.49 0.85 -3.61
C GLU A 61 11.66 1.73 -4.53
N TRP A 62 12.32 2.69 -5.15
CA TRP A 62 11.67 3.58 -6.09
C TRP A 62 11.76 2.99 -7.49
N ARG A 63 10.62 2.76 -8.10
CA ARG A 63 10.58 2.28 -9.47
C ARG A 63 9.57 3.10 -10.25
N GLY A 64 10.09 3.93 -11.17
CA GLY A 64 9.25 4.78 -11.99
C GLY A 64 8.35 5.68 -11.15
N GLU A 65 7.05 5.46 -11.25
CA GLU A 65 6.06 6.28 -10.57
C GLU A 65 5.61 5.72 -9.22
N SER A 66 6.26 4.66 -8.73
CA SER A 66 5.83 4.00 -7.49
C SER A 66 6.98 3.80 -6.52
N LEU A 67 6.67 3.99 -5.25
CA LEU A 67 7.56 3.72 -4.14
C LEU A 67 7.05 2.48 -3.43
N LYS A 68 7.90 1.46 -3.36
CA LYS A 68 7.57 0.19 -2.72
C LYS A 68 8.15 0.18 -1.31
N VAL A 69 7.29 -0.02 -0.33
CA VAL A 69 7.69 -0.09 1.07
C VAL A 69 7.67 -1.55 1.50
N SER A 70 8.84 -2.06 1.92
CA SER A 70 8.96 -3.42 2.42
C SER A 70 8.64 -3.46 3.91
N ARG A 71 8.76 -4.63 4.51
CA ARG A 71 8.48 -4.81 5.93
C ARG A 71 9.28 -3.84 6.81
N LEU A 72 8.61 -3.21 7.74
CA LEU A 72 9.19 -2.25 8.67
C LEU A 72 9.09 -2.78 10.10
N SER A 73 10.03 -2.36 10.94
CA SER A 73 9.95 -2.66 12.37
C SER A 73 8.79 -1.90 13.01
N ALA A 74 8.46 -2.24 14.26
CA ALA A 74 7.43 -1.52 14.99
C ALA A 74 7.76 -0.04 15.14
N GLU A 75 9.02 0.29 15.37
CA GLU A 75 9.47 1.67 15.50
C GLU A 75 9.35 2.43 14.19
N GLU A 76 9.81 1.82 13.09
CA GLU A 76 9.69 2.40 11.77
C GLU A 76 8.23 2.59 11.37
N THR A 77 7.40 1.61 11.71
CA THR A 77 5.96 1.67 11.45
C THR A 77 5.33 2.85 12.17
N SER A 78 5.65 3.02 13.45
CA SER A 78 5.14 4.12 14.24
C SER A 78 5.49 5.47 13.62
N THR A 79 6.73 5.60 13.16
CA THR A 79 7.19 6.82 12.52
C THR A 79 6.44 7.11 11.23
N LEU A 80 6.26 6.09 10.39
CA LEU A 80 5.51 6.25 9.15
C LEU A 80 4.06 6.58 9.40
N LEU A 81 3.41 5.91 10.35
CA LEU A 81 2.01 6.17 10.66
C LEU A 81 1.79 7.58 11.17
N GLU A 82 2.74 8.09 11.93
CA GLU A 82 2.68 9.48 12.41
C GLU A 82 2.79 10.45 11.23
N ASP A 83 3.66 10.15 10.27
CA ASP A 83 3.84 11.00 9.09
C ASP A 83 2.59 11.06 8.22
N ILE A 84 1.89 9.95 8.06
CA ILE A 84 0.69 9.92 7.20
C ILE A 84 -0.60 10.25 7.93
N ARG A 85 -0.54 10.48 9.22
CA ARG A 85 -1.71 10.65 10.09
C ARG A 85 -2.76 11.62 9.54
N GLY A 86 -2.34 12.76 9.03
CA GLY A 86 -3.26 13.76 8.49
C GLY A 86 -3.74 13.47 7.07
N ARG A 87 -3.26 12.41 6.46
CA ARG A 87 -3.58 12.06 5.07
C ARG A 87 -4.32 10.75 4.91
N ILE A 88 -4.67 10.09 6.02
CA ILE A 88 -5.37 8.82 5.98
C ILE A 88 -6.77 9.02 5.38
N ASP A 89 -7.05 8.26 4.33
CA ASP A 89 -8.33 8.29 3.63
C ASP A 89 -9.28 7.22 4.17
N PHE A 90 -8.75 6.02 4.37
CA PHE A 90 -9.54 4.95 4.99
C PHE A 90 -8.62 4.00 5.76
N GLU A 91 -9.25 3.25 6.64
CA GLU A 91 -8.57 2.30 7.49
C GLU A 91 -9.52 1.14 7.75
N VAL A 92 -9.07 -0.09 7.50
CA VAL A 92 -9.89 -1.29 7.70
C VAL A 92 -9.10 -2.29 8.53
N LYS A 93 -9.64 -2.66 9.66
CA LYS A 93 -9.00 -3.65 10.53
C LYS A 93 -9.17 -5.04 9.92
N LYS A 94 -8.22 -5.91 10.18
CA LYS A 94 -8.20 -7.26 9.62
C LYS A 94 -9.51 -8.02 9.86
N GLN A 95 -10.04 -7.95 11.06
CA GLN A 95 -11.27 -8.65 11.40
C GLN A 95 -12.53 -8.04 10.77
N GLU A 96 -12.43 -6.85 10.22
CA GLU A 96 -13.54 -6.20 9.54
C GLU A 96 -13.62 -6.55 8.05
N ILE A 97 -12.55 -7.13 7.51
CA ILE A 97 -12.49 -7.45 6.09
C ILE A 97 -13.35 -8.66 5.79
N GLU A 98 -14.26 -8.49 4.82
CA GLU A 98 -15.10 -9.57 4.34
C GLU A 98 -14.49 -10.22 3.09
N LYS A 99 -13.90 -9.40 2.23
CA LYS A 99 -13.35 -9.88 0.97
C LYS A 99 -12.38 -8.86 0.38
N VAL A 100 -11.32 -9.34 -0.23
CA VAL A 100 -10.40 -8.51 -1.02
C VAL A 100 -10.41 -9.05 -2.44
N GLU A 101 -10.89 -8.23 -3.37
CA GLU A 101 -10.94 -8.61 -4.79
C GLU A 101 -9.77 -7.96 -5.50
N LEU A 102 -8.98 -8.77 -6.19
CA LEU A 102 -7.80 -8.31 -6.91
C LEU A 102 -8.01 -8.55 -8.40
N LYS A 103 -7.94 -7.49 -9.19
CA LYS A 103 -8.03 -7.59 -10.63
C LYS A 103 -6.74 -7.12 -11.26
N LYS A 104 -6.14 -7.98 -12.06
CA LYS A 104 -4.88 -7.69 -12.74
C LYS A 104 -5.05 -6.62 -13.81
N PRO A 105 -4.19 -5.59 -13.85
CA PRO A 105 -4.24 -4.61 -14.93
C PRO A 105 -3.77 -5.25 -16.23
N GLY A 106 -4.40 -4.87 -17.34
CA GLY A 106 -3.98 -5.28 -18.65
C GLY A 106 -3.12 -4.20 -19.29
N THR A 107 -2.81 -4.37 -20.57
CA THR A 107 -2.03 -3.38 -21.32
C THR A 107 -2.79 -2.06 -21.45
N PHE A 108 -4.11 -2.15 -21.64
CA PHE A 108 -4.96 -0.98 -21.83
C PHE A 108 -6.08 -0.87 -20.80
N ARG A 109 -6.08 -1.74 -19.81
CA ARG A 109 -7.12 -1.75 -18.78
C ARG A 109 -6.52 -1.58 -17.41
N ALA A 110 -7.17 -0.78 -16.59
CA ALA A 110 -6.79 -0.67 -15.20
C ALA A 110 -7.21 -1.93 -14.44
N GLY A 111 -6.39 -2.32 -13.46
CA GLY A 111 -6.78 -3.32 -12.51
C GLY A 111 -7.28 -2.64 -11.25
N HIS A 112 -7.54 -3.40 -10.20
CA HIS A 112 -7.95 -2.82 -8.93
C HIS A 112 -7.71 -3.74 -7.74
N VAL A 113 -7.72 -3.11 -6.58
CA VAL A 113 -7.84 -3.77 -5.29
C VAL A 113 -9.13 -3.26 -4.68
N LYS A 114 -10.09 -4.14 -4.46
CA LYS A 114 -11.36 -3.77 -3.89
C LYS A 114 -11.51 -4.46 -2.54
N ILE A 115 -11.60 -3.68 -1.49
CA ILE A 115 -11.71 -4.20 -0.13
C ILE A 115 -13.14 -4.03 0.35
N LYS A 116 -13.82 -5.15 0.56
CA LYS A 116 -15.16 -5.14 1.15
C LYS A 116 -15.01 -5.36 2.64
N ALA A 117 -15.51 -4.41 3.40
CA ALA A 117 -15.43 -4.46 4.84
C ALA A 117 -16.82 -4.25 5.44
N ARG A 118 -16.94 -4.54 6.72
CA ARG A 118 -18.21 -4.41 7.43
C ARG A 118 -18.81 -3.01 7.29
N GLY A 119 -17.98 -1.98 7.31
CA GLY A 119 -18.44 -0.59 7.23
C GLY A 119 -18.51 0.00 5.85
N GLY A 120 -18.17 -0.75 4.80
CA GLY A 120 -18.21 -0.22 3.45
C GLY A 120 -17.21 -0.88 2.53
N GLU A 121 -17.05 -0.29 1.35
CA GLU A 121 -16.20 -0.83 0.30
C GLU A 121 -15.21 0.24 -0.16
N HIS A 122 -13.96 -0.17 -0.35
CA HIS A 122 -12.91 0.72 -0.83
C HIS A 122 -12.27 0.12 -2.07
N LYS A 123 -12.23 0.89 -3.14
CA LYS A 123 -11.67 0.43 -4.41
C LYS A 123 -10.49 1.31 -4.80
N VAL A 124 -9.33 0.70 -4.93
CA VAL A 124 -8.11 1.38 -5.37
C VAL A 124 -7.77 0.86 -6.75
N LEU A 125 -7.61 1.77 -7.71
CA LEU A 125 -7.30 1.41 -9.08
C LEU A 125 -5.80 1.27 -9.27
N ILE A 126 -5.42 0.29 -10.09
CA ILE A 126 -4.03 0.08 -10.50
C ILE A 126 -4.00 0.41 -11.98
N VAL A 127 -3.17 1.39 -12.37
CA VAL A 127 -3.19 1.87 -13.75
C VAL A 127 -2.79 0.76 -14.74
N ALA A 128 -3.24 0.89 -15.97
CA ALA A 128 -2.93 -0.07 -17.02
C ALA A 128 -1.41 -0.25 -17.14
N GLY A 129 -0.97 -1.48 -17.28
CA GLY A 129 0.44 -1.81 -17.41
C GLY A 129 1.22 -1.93 -16.12
N ALA A 130 0.65 -1.52 -14.99
CA ALA A 130 1.34 -1.56 -13.69
C ALA A 130 1.30 -2.95 -13.06
N ARG A 131 1.92 -3.92 -13.73
CA ARG A 131 1.91 -5.32 -13.29
C ARG A 131 2.72 -5.57 -12.04
N GLU A 132 3.85 -4.90 -11.89
CA GLU A 132 4.70 -5.08 -10.71
C GLU A 132 3.98 -4.64 -9.45
N GLU A 133 3.29 -3.53 -9.52
CA GLU A 133 2.49 -3.01 -8.40
C GLU A 133 1.40 -4.00 -8.04
N TYR A 134 0.71 -4.54 -9.04
CA TYR A 134 -0.33 -5.53 -8.80
C TYR A 134 0.22 -6.79 -8.12
N GLU A 135 1.32 -7.33 -8.64
CA GLU A 135 1.90 -8.56 -8.10
C GLU A 135 2.37 -8.34 -6.66
N TYR A 136 2.92 -7.18 -6.39
CA TYR A 136 3.36 -6.86 -5.04
C TYR A 136 2.19 -6.78 -4.06
N LEU A 137 1.14 -6.05 -4.44
CA LEU A 137 -0.05 -5.94 -3.58
C LEU A 137 -0.74 -7.28 -3.40
N LYS A 138 -0.81 -8.09 -4.46
CA LYS A 138 -1.37 -9.42 -4.39
C LYS A 138 -0.63 -10.27 -3.35
N GLY A 139 0.69 -10.23 -3.37
CA GLY A 139 1.50 -10.95 -2.40
C GLY A 139 1.23 -10.50 -0.96
N LEU A 140 1.12 -9.20 -0.76
CA LEU A 140 0.83 -8.64 0.56
C LEU A 140 -0.53 -9.06 1.08
N PHE A 141 -1.56 -8.98 0.25
CA PHE A 141 -2.91 -9.36 0.67
C PHE A 141 -3.01 -10.86 0.93
N LYS A 142 -2.31 -11.67 0.15
CA LYS A 142 -2.30 -13.11 0.38
C LYS A 142 -1.60 -13.47 1.70
N GLU A 143 -0.61 -12.68 2.09
CA GLU A 143 0.03 -12.87 3.38
C GLU A 143 -0.87 -12.39 4.52
N PHE A 144 -1.55 -11.26 4.30
CA PHE A 144 -2.36 -10.62 5.33
C PHE A 144 -3.68 -11.34 5.62
N CYS A 145 -4.41 -11.71 4.58
CA CYS A 145 -5.72 -12.33 4.73
C CYS A 145 -5.99 -13.34 3.60
N PRO A 146 -5.22 -14.44 3.55
CA PRO A 146 -5.30 -15.38 2.42
C PRO A 146 -6.69 -15.96 2.18
N GLU A 147 -7.48 -16.12 3.23
CA GLU A 147 -8.83 -16.68 3.13
C GLU A 147 -9.84 -15.72 2.50
N LYS A 148 -9.52 -14.44 2.48
CA LYS A 148 -10.43 -13.40 2.00
C LYS A 148 -10.10 -12.92 0.60
N VAL A 149 -8.97 -13.33 0.06
CA VAL A 149 -8.49 -12.87 -1.24
C VAL A 149 -9.15 -13.62 -2.39
N GLU A 150 -9.67 -12.88 -3.35
CA GLU A 150 -10.24 -13.42 -4.58
C GLU A 150 -9.58 -12.71 -5.75
N VAL A 151 -8.99 -13.49 -6.65
CA VAL A 151 -8.35 -12.95 -7.86
C VAL A 151 -9.35 -13.05 -9.00
N VAL A 152 -9.59 -11.91 -9.65
CA VAL A 152 -10.52 -11.80 -10.78
C VAL A 152 -9.74 -11.52 -12.06
N GLU A 153 -10.12 -12.17 -13.13
CA GLU A 153 -9.49 -11.96 -14.44
C GLU A 153 -10.29 -11.08 -15.37
#